data_874d75209c58614650db336dc3d7ad7f
#
_entry.id   874d75209c58614650db336dc3d7ad7f
#
_cell.length_a   1.000
_cell.length_b   1.000
_cell.length_c   1.000
_cell.angle_alpha   90.00
_cell.angle_beta   90.00
_cell.angle_gamma   90.00
#
_symmetry.space_group_name_H-M   'P 1'
#
loop_
_entity.id
_entity.type
_entity.pdbx_description
1 polymer ?
#
loop_
_entity_poly.entity_id
_entity_poly.type
_entity_poly.pdbx_seq_one_letter_code
_entity_poly.pdbx_strand_id
1 'polypeptide(L)'
;MARKNQKILIIRNDKIGDFTLILPAVVSLKENIPNSTIVCLVSENVKELAEQCEFIDEVIVDTKNKMLYSSLKRYGFDIAISFFSTFRIGYLLKKLDIPIRLAPKTKLAQIFFNYKLYQQRSSSKKPEYEYNIDLVHELFKIINLIDIKEMSLGPYLKYDHATITENRMDFIKEYNLNPDKKIIFLHPGTGGAAKGLSLDDYGNICKGLRNFDDYNFIIHCSVEEEQLARDLKISIDKDVTIRVIEAKQSILYMLKNISICDMFIAGSTGPLHIAGALNKKTVGFYPSKKSSTSLRWQTINNFENRLSFTDMKNNKNYISIDIKKSLLQIQKLISSI
;
A
#
# COMPACT_ATOMS: atom_id res chain seq x y z
N MET A 1 25.19 -26.69 -7.59
CA MET A 1 25.59 -26.35 -6.20
C MET A 1 24.40 -25.76 -5.49
N ALA A 2 23.95 -26.33 -4.36
CA ALA A 2 22.89 -25.71 -3.53
C ALA A 2 23.37 -24.32 -3.11
N ARG A 3 22.65 -23.27 -3.49
CA ARG A 3 22.99 -21.90 -3.07
C ARG A 3 22.88 -21.83 -1.55
N LYS A 4 23.96 -21.38 -0.90
CA LYS A 4 24.00 -21.10 0.54
C LYS A 4 22.78 -20.25 0.91
N ASN A 5 22.17 -20.51 2.06
CA ASN A 5 21.09 -19.69 2.60
C ASN A 5 21.52 -18.22 2.66
N GLN A 6 20.99 -17.37 1.77
CA GLN A 6 21.36 -15.95 1.67
C GLN A 6 20.55 -15.13 2.65
N LYS A 7 21.20 -14.28 3.43
CA LYS A 7 20.55 -13.33 4.33
C LYS A 7 20.44 -11.98 3.64
N ILE A 8 19.21 -11.58 3.37
CA ILE A 8 18.88 -10.38 2.60
C ILE A 8 18.19 -9.36 3.50
N LEU A 9 18.79 -8.19 3.63
CA LEU A 9 18.18 -7.04 4.31
C LEU A 9 17.48 -6.16 3.28
N ILE A 10 16.17 -6.00 3.39
CA ILE A 10 15.40 -5.02 2.62
C ILE A 10 15.07 -3.81 3.50
N ILE A 11 15.14 -2.61 2.94
CA ILE A 11 14.91 -1.36 3.66
C ILE A 11 13.80 -0.56 3.01
N ARG A 12 12.71 -0.36 3.76
CA ARG A 12 11.61 0.54 3.42
C ARG A 12 11.02 1.14 4.70
N ASN A 13 11.70 2.11 5.26
CA ASN A 13 11.45 2.67 6.59
C ASN A 13 10.80 4.06 6.54
N ASP A 14 9.95 4.31 5.55
CA ASP A 14 9.21 5.55 5.39
C ASP A 14 7.70 5.35 5.66
N LYS A 15 6.83 5.45 4.66
CA LYS A 15 5.38 5.47 4.83
C LYS A 15 4.73 4.11 4.53
N ILE A 16 3.55 3.87 5.11
CA ILE A 16 2.74 2.65 4.92
C ILE A 16 2.48 2.38 3.43
N GLY A 17 1.98 3.38 2.68
CA GLY A 17 1.70 3.22 1.25
C GLY A 17 2.93 2.86 0.43
N ASP A 18 4.05 3.50 0.74
CA ASP A 18 5.33 3.22 0.10
C ASP A 18 5.85 1.82 0.42
N PHE A 19 5.69 1.35 1.67
CA PHE A 19 5.99 -0.03 2.05
C PHE A 19 5.12 -1.02 1.29
N THR A 20 3.81 -0.79 1.22
CA THR A 20 2.90 -1.68 0.50
C THR A 20 3.33 -1.87 -0.96
N LEU A 21 3.86 -0.83 -1.60
CA LEU A 21 4.31 -0.88 -2.99
C LEU A 21 5.64 -1.63 -3.22
N ILE A 22 6.32 -2.11 -2.18
CA ILE A 22 7.46 -3.03 -2.36
C ILE A 22 7.05 -4.50 -2.29
N LEU A 23 5.84 -4.83 -1.83
CA LEU A 23 5.41 -6.22 -1.63
C LEU A 23 5.55 -7.09 -2.89
N PRO A 24 5.18 -6.63 -4.10
CA PRO A 24 5.44 -7.40 -5.32
C PRO A 24 6.92 -7.73 -5.53
N ALA A 25 7.81 -6.78 -5.23
CA ALA A 25 9.26 -7.00 -5.34
C ALA A 25 9.77 -8.00 -4.28
N VAL A 26 9.19 -7.98 -3.06
CA VAL A 26 9.52 -8.94 -2.00
C VAL A 26 9.08 -10.35 -2.39
N VAL A 27 7.88 -10.51 -2.95
CA VAL A 27 7.38 -11.79 -3.47
C VAL A 27 8.31 -12.31 -4.56
N SER A 28 8.62 -11.49 -5.57
CA SER A 28 9.57 -11.86 -6.63
C SER A 28 10.92 -12.31 -6.07
N LEU A 29 11.42 -11.63 -5.03
CA LEU A 29 12.67 -11.97 -4.37
C LEU A 29 12.60 -13.36 -3.71
N LYS A 30 11.55 -13.63 -2.92
CA LYS A 30 11.38 -14.89 -2.18
C LYS A 30 11.14 -16.07 -3.11
N GLU A 31 10.33 -15.92 -4.16
CA GLU A 31 10.04 -16.98 -5.14
C GLU A 31 11.26 -17.38 -5.97
N ASN A 32 12.15 -16.43 -6.25
CA ASN A 32 13.36 -16.65 -7.04
C ASN A 32 14.58 -17.06 -6.19
N ILE A 33 14.57 -16.74 -4.88
CA ILE A 33 15.59 -17.15 -3.92
C ILE A 33 14.90 -17.81 -2.71
N PRO A 34 14.25 -18.97 -2.86
CA PRO A 34 13.36 -19.53 -1.83
C PRO A 34 14.08 -19.88 -0.52
N ASN A 35 15.37 -20.21 -0.58
CA ASN A 35 16.21 -20.52 0.59
C ASN A 35 16.83 -19.26 1.22
N SER A 36 16.37 -18.04 0.87
CA SER A 36 16.82 -16.81 1.52
C SER A 36 16.09 -16.54 2.83
N THR A 37 16.77 -15.88 3.76
CA THR A 37 16.15 -15.23 4.91
C THR A 37 16.01 -13.76 4.60
N ILE A 38 14.78 -13.29 4.45
CA ILE A 38 14.45 -11.89 4.17
C ILE A 38 14.12 -11.17 5.47
N VAL A 39 14.98 -10.24 5.86
CA VAL A 39 14.78 -9.35 7.01
C VAL A 39 14.40 -7.96 6.51
N CYS A 40 13.31 -7.39 7.03
CA CYS A 40 12.84 -6.08 6.61
C CYS A 40 13.08 -5.02 7.67
N LEU A 41 13.81 -3.95 7.33
CA LEU A 41 13.99 -2.76 8.16
C LEU A 41 12.91 -1.73 7.83
N VAL A 42 12.00 -1.47 8.77
CA VAL A 42 10.82 -0.61 8.61
C VAL A 42 10.76 0.49 9.67
N SER A 43 9.87 1.47 9.48
CA SER A 43 9.49 2.40 10.55
C SER A 43 8.51 1.75 11.52
N GLU A 44 8.39 2.31 12.73
CA GLU A 44 7.51 1.76 13.80
C GLU A 44 6.07 1.56 13.33
N ASN A 45 5.53 2.56 12.64
CA ASN A 45 4.15 2.53 12.13
C ASN A 45 3.92 1.57 10.95
N VAL A 46 4.94 0.87 10.47
CA VAL A 46 4.84 -0.12 9.39
C VAL A 46 5.05 -1.54 9.91
N LYS A 47 5.58 -1.68 11.13
CA LYS A 47 5.97 -2.96 11.71
C LYS A 47 4.86 -4.02 11.62
N GLU A 48 3.70 -3.73 12.21
CA GLU A 48 2.57 -4.66 12.24
C GLU A 48 2.13 -5.10 10.83
N LEU A 49 2.18 -4.18 9.85
CA LEU A 49 1.86 -4.49 8.45
C LEU A 49 2.90 -5.41 7.83
N ALA A 50 4.18 -5.17 8.10
CA ALA A 50 5.27 -5.98 7.55
C ALA A 50 5.25 -7.41 8.12
N GLU A 51 4.87 -7.57 9.38
CA GLU A 51 4.70 -8.86 10.06
C GLU A 51 3.53 -9.70 9.48
N GLN A 52 2.59 -9.08 8.77
CA GLN A 52 1.50 -9.78 8.06
C GLN A 52 1.89 -10.27 6.67
N CYS A 53 3.11 -10.02 6.21
CA CYS A 53 3.59 -10.48 4.90
C CYS A 53 4.34 -11.82 5.05
N GLU A 54 3.75 -12.90 4.56
CA GLU A 54 4.33 -14.26 4.64
C GLU A 54 5.70 -14.41 3.93
N PHE A 55 6.08 -13.48 3.07
CA PHE A 55 7.33 -13.47 2.32
C PHE A 55 8.47 -12.72 3.05
N ILE A 56 8.19 -12.16 4.24
CA ILE A 56 9.18 -11.51 5.10
C ILE A 56 9.40 -12.43 6.32
N ASP A 57 10.61 -12.91 6.49
CA ASP A 57 10.92 -13.86 7.58
C ASP A 57 11.07 -13.14 8.93
N GLU A 58 11.61 -11.89 8.93
CA GLU A 58 11.78 -11.10 10.16
C GLU A 58 11.62 -9.61 9.90
N VAL A 59 11.09 -8.89 10.88
CA VAL A 59 10.89 -7.44 10.84
C VAL A 59 11.72 -6.76 11.93
N ILE A 60 12.47 -5.75 11.53
CA ILE A 60 13.26 -4.92 12.46
C ILE A 60 12.79 -3.47 12.32
N VAL A 61 12.55 -2.83 13.48
CA VAL A 61 12.19 -1.41 13.51
C VAL A 61 13.44 -0.54 13.44
N ASP A 62 13.39 0.48 12.60
CA ASP A 62 14.41 1.51 12.54
C ASP A 62 14.32 2.48 13.73
N THR A 63 14.92 2.09 14.83
CA THR A 63 14.93 2.86 16.09
C THR A 63 15.78 4.13 16.03
N LYS A 64 16.55 4.33 14.93
CA LYS A 64 17.44 5.48 14.70
C LYS A 64 18.53 5.69 15.79
N ASN A 65 18.72 4.73 16.67
CA ASN A 65 19.71 4.78 17.75
C ASN A 65 20.92 3.86 17.48
N LYS A 66 21.90 3.89 18.38
CA LYS A 66 23.15 3.08 18.27
C LYS A 66 22.91 1.58 18.37
N MET A 67 21.84 1.14 19.04
CA MET A 67 21.51 -0.28 19.21
C MET A 67 21.14 -0.95 17.87
N LEU A 68 20.58 -0.20 16.92
CA LEU A 68 20.22 -0.71 15.59
C LEU A 68 21.43 -1.35 14.89
N TYR A 69 22.60 -0.72 14.95
CA TYR A 69 23.82 -1.27 14.37
C TYR A 69 24.16 -2.65 14.96
N SER A 70 24.15 -2.77 16.28
CA SER A 70 24.48 -4.01 16.98
C SER A 70 23.45 -5.12 16.68
N SER A 71 22.17 -4.75 16.59
CA SER A 71 21.11 -5.69 16.22
C SER A 71 21.29 -6.23 14.80
N LEU A 72 21.55 -5.36 13.82
CA LEU A 72 21.74 -5.76 12.42
C LEU A 72 23.06 -6.52 12.19
N LYS A 73 24.14 -6.18 12.92
CA LYS A 73 25.45 -6.82 12.74
C LYS A 73 25.42 -8.32 13.01
N ARG A 74 24.58 -8.77 13.94
CA ARG A 74 24.46 -10.19 14.32
C ARG A 74 23.95 -11.09 13.20
N TYR A 75 23.24 -10.52 12.21
CA TYR A 75 22.69 -11.29 11.09
C TYR A 75 23.76 -11.72 10.08
N GLY A 76 24.81 -10.91 9.88
CA GLY A 76 25.81 -11.17 8.85
C GLY A 76 25.19 -11.20 7.45
N PHE A 77 24.49 -10.13 7.07
CA PHE A 77 23.81 -10.03 5.79
C PHE A 77 24.75 -10.15 4.58
N ASP A 78 24.35 -10.93 3.58
CA ASP A 78 25.06 -11.04 2.30
C ASP A 78 24.66 -9.90 1.35
N ILE A 79 23.39 -9.48 1.42
CA ILE A 79 22.77 -8.53 0.50
C ILE A 79 21.94 -7.51 1.27
N ALA A 80 21.99 -6.25 0.83
CA ALA A 80 21.05 -5.21 1.24
C ALA A 80 20.43 -4.52 0.02
N ILE A 81 19.10 -4.42 0.00
CA ILE A 81 18.34 -3.68 -1.02
C ILE A 81 17.65 -2.51 -0.32
N SER A 82 18.03 -1.28 -0.66
CA SER A 82 17.41 -0.09 -0.11
C SER A 82 16.39 0.49 -1.09
N PHE A 83 15.12 0.25 -0.86
CA PHE A 83 14.02 0.85 -1.64
C PHE A 83 13.82 2.33 -1.28
N PHE A 84 14.23 2.73 -0.08
CA PHE A 84 14.28 4.11 0.38
C PHE A 84 15.65 4.44 0.96
N SER A 85 16.43 5.23 0.22
CA SER A 85 17.83 5.53 0.55
C SER A 85 17.96 6.89 1.21
N THR A 86 18.51 6.91 2.43
CA THR A 86 18.97 8.12 3.12
C THR A 86 20.47 8.03 3.38
N PHE A 87 21.11 9.18 3.64
CA PHE A 87 22.54 9.21 3.98
C PHE A 87 22.83 8.30 5.19
N ARG A 88 22.00 8.37 6.23
CA ARG A 88 22.12 7.56 7.44
C ARG A 88 22.04 6.05 7.15
N ILE A 89 21.07 5.63 6.36
CA ILE A 89 20.90 4.22 5.98
C ILE A 89 22.09 3.76 5.14
N GLY A 90 22.48 4.51 4.14
CA GLY A 90 23.63 4.16 3.30
C GLY A 90 24.91 4.00 4.11
N TYR A 91 25.19 4.95 5.03
CA TYR A 91 26.33 4.86 5.95
C TYR A 91 26.25 3.63 6.89
N LEU A 92 25.06 3.34 7.44
CA LEU A 92 24.82 2.18 8.27
C LEU A 92 25.14 0.87 7.52
N LEU A 93 24.63 0.71 6.29
CA LEU A 93 24.87 -0.49 5.48
C LEU A 93 26.35 -0.64 5.10
N LYS A 94 27.05 0.46 4.81
CA LYS A 94 28.50 0.44 4.59
C LYS A 94 29.26 0.02 5.85
N LYS A 95 28.88 0.55 7.01
CA LYS A 95 29.52 0.20 8.31
C LYS A 95 29.26 -1.25 8.72
N LEU A 96 28.13 -1.84 8.31
CA LEU A 96 27.82 -3.27 8.50
C LEU A 96 28.65 -4.17 7.57
N ASP A 97 29.38 -3.61 6.63
CA ASP A 97 30.23 -4.28 5.65
C ASP A 97 29.48 -5.33 4.80
N ILE A 98 28.22 -5.01 4.45
CA ILE A 98 27.41 -5.91 3.63
C ILE A 98 27.98 -5.94 2.20
N PRO A 99 28.30 -7.16 1.65
CA PRO A 99 28.99 -7.28 0.37
C PRO A 99 28.23 -6.65 -0.81
N ILE A 100 26.92 -6.90 -0.92
CA ILE A 100 26.07 -6.34 -1.99
C ILE A 100 25.13 -5.32 -1.36
N ARG A 101 25.29 -4.05 -1.74
CA ARG A 101 24.44 -2.93 -1.29
C ARG A 101 23.84 -2.25 -2.51
N LEU A 102 22.59 -2.56 -2.81
CA LEU A 102 21.85 -2.08 -3.99
C LEU A 102 20.84 -1.00 -3.63
N ALA A 103 20.78 0.05 -4.42
CA ALA A 103 19.78 1.14 -4.28
C ALA A 103 19.52 1.86 -5.62
N PRO A 104 18.42 2.66 -5.69
CA PRO A 104 18.26 3.62 -6.78
C PRO A 104 19.42 4.61 -6.79
N LYS A 105 19.93 4.93 -7.99
CA LYS A 105 20.96 5.96 -8.20
C LYS A 105 20.35 7.35 -7.99
N THR A 106 20.21 7.75 -6.74
CA THR A 106 19.60 9.05 -6.37
C THR A 106 20.38 9.71 -5.25
N LYS A 107 20.54 11.05 -5.31
CA LYS A 107 21.08 11.91 -4.25
C LYS A 107 22.49 11.51 -3.74
N LEU A 108 22.95 12.20 -2.70
CA LEU A 108 24.26 11.99 -2.07
C LEU A 108 24.39 10.60 -1.40
N ALA A 109 23.28 9.99 -0.94
CA ALA A 109 23.31 8.69 -0.30
C ALA A 109 23.90 7.57 -1.19
N GLN A 110 23.87 7.74 -2.51
CA GLN A 110 24.38 6.73 -3.47
C GLN A 110 25.86 6.37 -3.30
N ILE A 111 26.67 7.21 -2.63
CA ILE A 111 28.11 6.95 -2.42
C ILE A 111 28.37 5.70 -1.54
N PHE A 112 27.42 5.30 -0.73
CA PHE A 112 27.54 4.16 0.17
C PHE A 112 27.12 2.81 -0.45
N PHE A 113 26.48 2.85 -1.62
CA PHE A 113 26.03 1.67 -2.34
C PHE A 113 27.03 1.31 -3.44
N ASN A 114 27.42 0.03 -3.50
CA ASN A 114 28.32 -0.46 -4.54
C ASN A 114 27.59 -0.82 -5.83
N TYR A 115 26.28 -1.14 -5.74
CA TYR A 115 25.42 -1.35 -6.90
C TYR A 115 24.30 -0.31 -6.92
N LYS A 116 23.99 0.23 -8.10
CA LYS A 116 23.04 1.35 -8.25
C LYS A 116 22.27 1.22 -9.55
N LEU A 117 20.94 1.31 -9.45
CA LEU A 117 20.08 1.33 -10.62
C LEU A 117 19.61 2.77 -10.92
N TYR A 118 19.83 3.24 -12.14
CA TYR A 118 19.32 4.54 -12.56
C TYR A 118 17.82 4.42 -12.89
N GLN A 119 16.99 5.18 -12.19
CA GLN A 119 15.54 5.18 -12.35
C GLN A 119 15.00 6.62 -12.35
N GLN A 120 14.30 7.00 -13.42
CA GLN A 120 13.65 8.31 -13.53
C GLN A 120 12.26 8.32 -12.88
N ARG A 121 12.17 7.98 -11.58
CA ARG A 121 10.88 7.86 -10.87
C ARG A 121 10.01 9.11 -10.94
N SER A 122 10.63 10.31 -10.90
CA SER A 122 9.90 11.59 -11.01
C SER A 122 9.24 11.83 -12.36
N SER A 123 9.62 11.09 -13.39
CA SER A 123 8.97 11.15 -14.71
C SER A 123 7.65 10.41 -14.77
N SER A 124 7.36 9.54 -13.77
CA SER A 124 6.12 8.76 -13.66
C SER A 124 5.74 7.98 -14.91
N LYS A 125 6.74 7.37 -15.56
CA LYS A 125 6.54 6.59 -16.80
C LYS A 125 5.94 5.20 -16.55
N LYS A 126 6.02 4.72 -15.32
CA LYS A 126 5.47 3.42 -14.89
C LYS A 126 5.09 3.46 -13.40
N PRO A 127 4.36 2.44 -12.92
CA PRO A 127 3.98 2.31 -11.51
C PRO A 127 5.19 2.28 -10.56
N GLU A 128 5.01 2.80 -9.35
CA GLU A 128 6.07 2.80 -8.33
C GLU A 128 6.48 1.37 -7.94
N TYR A 129 5.54 0.42 -7.89
CA TYR A 129 5.85 -0.98 -7.60
C TYR A 129 6.73 -1.63 -8.68
N GLU A 130 6.59 -1.25 -9.96
CA GLU A 130 7.46 -1.75 -11.03
C GLU A 130 8.89 -1.23 -10.91
N TYR A 131 9.07 0.03 -10.48
CA TYR A 131 10.41 0.53 -10.15
C TYR A 131 11.05 -0.27 -9.00
N ASN A 132 10.24 -0.76 -8.07
CA ASN A 132 10.74 -1.62 -6.98
C ASN A 132 11.11 -3.02 -7.50
N ILE A 133 10.30 -3.60 -8.39
CA ILE A 133 10.61 -4.88 -9.06
C ILE A 133 11.91 -4.78 -9.87
N ASP A 134 12.14 -3.66 -10.58
CA ASP A 134 13.39 -3.45 -11.31
C ASP A 134 14.64 -3.56 -10.41
N LEU A 135 14.57 -3.08 -9.17
CA LEU A 135 15.70 -3.22 -8.24
C LEU A 135 15.97 -4.68 -7.91
N VAL A 136 14.94 -5.50 -7.75
CA VAL A 136 15.10 -6.94 -7.51
C VAL A 136 15.64 -7.64 -8.76
N HIS A 137 15.16 -7.29 -9.94
CA HIS A 137 15.69 -7.82 -11.20
C HIS A 137 17.15 -7.43 -11.41
N GLU A 138 17.55 -6.23 -10.99
CA GLU A 138 18.96 -5.83 -11.02
C GLU A 138 19.80 -6.68 -10.05
N LEU A 139 19.29 -6.99 -8.86
CA LEU A 139 19.96 -7.95 -7.97
C LEU A 139 20.13 -9.30 -8.64
N PHE A 140 19.11 -9.84 -9.33
CA PHE A 140 19.19 -11.12 -10.00
C PHE A 140 20.32 -11.15 -11.03
N LYS A 141 20.54 -10.07 -11.77
CA LYS A 141 21.69 -9.93 -12.68
C LYS A 141 23.02 -9.93 -11.92
N ILE A 142 23.11 -9.16 -10.82
CA ILE A 142 24.33 -9.06 -10.00
C ILE A 142 24.75 -10.45 -9.46
N ILE A 143 23.78 -11.27 -9.07
CA ILE A 143 24.07 -12.63 -8.54
C ILE A 143 24.03 -13.73 -9.61
N ASN A 144 23.96 -13.37 -10.89
CA ASN A 144 23.89 -14.28 -12.03
C ASN A 144 22.76 -15.34 -11.89
N LEU A 145 21.56 -14.88 -11.52
CA LEU A 145 20.36 -15.71 -11.53
C LEU A 145 19.78 -15.73 -12.95
N ILE A 146 19.74 -16.89 -13.59
CA ILE A 146 19.38 -17.04 -15.00
C ILE A 146 17.88 -17.35 -15.14
N ASP A 147 17.38 -18.32 -14.39
CA ASP A 147 15.99 -18.79 -14.50
C ASP A 147 15.11 -17.99 -13.54
N ILE A 148 14.66 -16.82 -13.99
CA ILE A 148 13.77 -15.95 -13.22
C ILE A 148 12.33 -16.41 -13.43
N LYS A 149 11.68 -16.83 -12.35
CA LYS A 149 10.24 -17.16 -12.34
C LYS A 149 9.42 -15.90 -12.48
N GLU A 150 8.33 -16.00 -13.21
CA GLU A 150 7.32 -14.96 -13.25
C GLU A 150 6.71 -14.79 -11.85
N MET A 151 6.56 -13.54 -11.45
CA MET A 151 6.06 -13.19 -10.12
C MET A 151 4.58 -13.53 -9.98
N SER A 152 4.20 -14.15 -8.86
CA SER A 152 2.80 -14.38 -8.51
C SER A 152 2.05 -13.06 -8.33
N LEU A 153 0.85 -12.98 -8.89
CA LEU A 153 -0.05 -11.85 -8.67
C LEU A 153 -0.69 -11.95 -7.29
N GLY A 154 -1.06 -10.80 -6.72
CA GLY A 154 -1.67 -10.72 -5.39
C GLY A 154 -2.83 -11.69 -5.14
N PRO A 155 -3.35 -11.77 -3.92
CA PRO A 155 -3.08 -10.85 -2.79
C PRO A 155 -1.68 -11.02 -2.19
N TYR A 156 -1.06 -9.91 -1.80
CA TYR A 156 0.27 -9.86 -1.17
C TYR A 156 0.22 -9.86 0.36
N LEU A 157 -0.94 -9.53 0.91
CA LEU A 157 -1.32 -9.69 2.31
C LEU A 157 -2.50 -10.64 2.31
N LYS A 158 -2.42 -11.70 3.08
CA LYS A 158 -3.45 -12.75 3.08
C LYS A 158 -4.12 -12.87 4.44
N TYR A 159 -5.42 -13.02 4.41
CA TYR A 159 -6.20 -13.57 5.49
C TYR A 159 -6.83 -14.87 4.98
N ASP A 160 -6.90 -15.88 5.82
CA ASP A 160 -7.65 -17.08 5.46
C ASP A 160 -9.16 -16.77 5.35
N HIS A 161 -9.86 -17.55 4.54
CA HIS A 161 -11.26 -17.29 4.23
C HIS A 161 -12.16 -17.39 5.48
N ALA A 162 -11.86 -18.28 6.41
CA ALA A 162 -12.64 -18.44 7.64
C ALA A 162 -12.53 -17.20 8.52
N THR A 163 -11.30 -16.67 8.71
CA THR A 163 -11.05 -15.41 9.44
C THR A 163 -11.75 -14.22 8.80
N ILE A 164 -11.74 -14.11 7.46
CA ILE A 164 -12.47 -13.02 6.78
C ILE A 164 -13.98 -13.14 7.03
N THR A 165 -14.53 -14.35 6.93
CA THR A 165 -15.96 -14.59 7.11
C THR A 165 -16.40 -14.26 8.54
N GLU A 166 -15.66 -14.73 9.55
CA GLU A 166 -15.91 -14.44 10.95
C GLU A 166 -15.83 -12.91 11.22
N ASN A 167 -14.77 -12.27 10.79
CA ASN A 167 -14.60 -10.82 10.93
C ASN A 167 -15.74 -10.03 10.28
N ARG A 168 -16.23 -10.49 9.10
CA ARG A 168 -17.35 -9.85 8.42
C ARG A 168 -18.66 -10.02 9.19
N MET A 169 -18.94 -11.19 9.72
CA MET A 169 -20.13 -11.42 10.55
C MET A 169 -20.11 -10.56 11.81
N ASP A 170 -18.99 -10.52 12.53
CA ASP A 170 -18.81 -9.68 13.71
C ASP A 170 -19.03 -8.20 13.38
N PHE A 171 -18.44 -7.73 12.29
CA PHE A 171 -18.57 -6.34 11.85
C PHE A 171 -20.03 -5.98 11.49
N ILE A 172 -20.72 -6.85 10.76
CA ILE A 172 -22.13 -6.68 10.41
C ILE A 172 -22.99 -6.55 11.67
N LYS A 173 -22.75 -7.40 12.68
CA LYS A 173 -23.45 -7.38 13.96
C LYS A 173 -23.12 -6.11 14.76
N GLU A 174 -21.84 -5.76 14.88
CA GLU A 174 -21.36 -4.59 15.65
C GLU A 174 -21.97 -3.28 15.13
N TYR A 175 -22.02 -3.11 13.81
CA TYR A 175 -22.50 -1.87 13.18
C TYR A 175 -23.96 -1.94 12.71
N ASN A 176 -24.69 -3.01 13.05
CA ASN A 176 -26.08 -3.26 12.67
C ASN A 176 -26.31 -3.03 11.16
N LEU A 177 -25.55 -3.77 10.35
CA LEU A 177 -25.60 -3.70 8.89
C LEU A 177 -26.52 -4.78 8.31
N ASN A 178 -26.94 -4.58 7.06
CA ASN A 178 -27.66 -5.62 6.34
C ASN A 178 -26.65 -6.67 5.80
N PRO A 179 -26.77 -7.97 6.18
CA PRO A 179 -25.83 -9.01 5.76
C PRO A 179 -25.84 -9.29 4.26
N ASP A 180 -26.97 -9.04 3.56
CA ASP A 180 -27.13 -9.32 2.14
C ASP A 180 -26.54 -8.22 1.25
N LYS A 181 -26.09 -7.08 1.84
CA LYS A 181 -25.56 -5.95 1.11
C LYS A 181 -24.03 -5.95 1.07
N LYS A 182 -23.47 -5.53 -0.05
CA LYS A 182 -22.03 -5.29 -0.19
C LYS A 182 -21.60 -4.14 0.72
N ILE A 183 -20.37 -4.24 1.25
CA ILE A 183 -19.77 -3.25 2.14
C ILE A 183 -18.81 -2.37 1.36
N ILE A 184 -19.10 -1.08 1.26
CA ILE A 184 -18.25 -0.08 0.61
C ILE A 184 -17.61 0.80 1.68
N PHE A 185 -16.28 0.78 1.76
CA PHE A 185 -15.52 1.69 2.61
C PHE A 185 -15.19 2.99 1.87
N LEU A 186 -15.40 4.11 2.55
CA LEU A 186 -15.01 5.45 2.14
C LEU A 186 -13.92 5.96 3.08
N HIS A 187 -12.80 6.43 2.56
CA HIS A 187 -11.76 7.05 3.37
C HIS A 187 -11.46 8.45 2.84
N PRO A 188 -12.09 9.48 3.43
CA PRO A 188 -11.96 10.86 2.97
C PRO A 188 -10.61 11.49 3.37
N GLY A 189 -9.92 10.91 4.34
CA GLY A 189 -8.65 11.39 4.85
C GLY A 189 -7.52 11.36 3.81
N THR A 190 -6.53 12.21 4.00
CA THR A 190 -5.35 12.30 3.13
C THR A 190 -4.03 12.18 3.89
N GLY A 191 -4.08 12.08 5.22
CA GLY A 191 -2.89 12.12 6.07
C GLY A 191 -2.06 13.39 5.87
N GLY A 192 -2.66 14.49 5.39
CA GLY A 192 -2.00 15.75 5.08
C GLY A 192 -1.05 15.73 3.87
N ALA A 193 -0.98 14.62 3.13
CA ALA A 193 0.06 14.41 2.11
C ALA A 193 -0.37 14.75 0.68
N ALA A 194 -1.66 14.77 0.36
CA ALA A 194 -2.17 14.98 -1.00
C ALA A 194 -3.53 15.69 -1.00
N LYS A 195 -3.94 16.19 -2.17
CA LYS A 195 -5.33 16.61 -2.37
C LYS A 195 -6.24 15.38 -2.32
N GLY A 196 -7.33 15.46 -1.57
CA GLY A 196 -8.41 14.49 -1.56
C GLY A 196 -9.57 14.91 -2.46
N LEU A 197 -10.55 14.03 -2.62
CA LEU A 197 -11.85 14.37 -3.18
C LEU A 197 -12.62 15.25 -2.18
N SER A 198 -13.53 16.11 -2.64
CA SER A 198 -14.36 16.89 -1.74
C SER A 198 -15.39 16.01 -1.00
N LEU A 199 -15.84 16.43 0.18
CA LEU A 199 -16.88 15.70 0.92
C LEU A 199 -18.19 15.62 0.12
N ASP A 200 -18.55 16.70 -0.60
CA ASP A 200 -19.72 16.73 -1.47
C ASP A 200 -19.62 15.69 -2.58
N ASP A 201 -18.42 15.50 -3.17
CA ASP A 201 -18.22 14.51 -4.23
C ASP A 201 -18.26 13.08 -3.68
N TYR A 202 -17.75 12.82 -2.46
CA TYR A 202 -17.98 11.54 -1.78
C TYR A 202 -19.48 11.30 -1.55
N GLY A 203 -20.22 12.32 -1.10
CA GLY A 203 -21.67 12.27 -0.93
C GLY A 203 -22.40 11.97 -2.25
N ASN A 204 -22.00 12.63 -3.33
CA ASN A 204 -22.57 12.41 -4.67
C ASN A 204 -22.28 10.98 -5.19
N ILE A 205 -21.11 10.41 -4.88
CA ILE A 205 -20.80 9.01 -5.20
C ILE A 205 -21.73 8.08 -4.44
N CYS A 206 -21.94 8.27 -3.14
CA CYS A 206 -22.84 7.42 -2.35
C CYS A 206 -24.28 7.48 -2.86
N LYS A 207 -24.80 8.69 -3.09
CA LYS A 207 -26.15 8.91 -3.66
C LYS A 207 -26.29 8.25 -5.03
N GLY A 208 -25.30 8.44 -5.90
CA GLY A 208 -25.30 7.89 -7.22
C GLY A 208 -25.27 6.36 -7.25
N LEU A 209 -24.46 5.74 -6.41
CA LEU A 209 -24.37 4.27 -6.30
C LEU A 209 -25.68 3.67 -5.76
N ARG A 210 -26.34 4.32 -4.80
CA ARG A 210 -27.64 3.89 -4.29
C ARG A 210 -28.71 3.77 -5.37
N ASN A 211 -28.63 4.57 -6.44
CA ASN A 211 -29.58 4.47 -7.56
C ASN A 211 -29.45 3.17 -8.36
N PHE A 212 -28.36 2.44 -8.20
CA PHE A 212 -28.11 1.16 -8.87
C PHE A 212 -28.40 -0.03 -7.97
N ASP A 213 -28.00 0.07 -6.70
CA ASP A 213 -28.18 -0.99 -5.69
C ASP A 213 -28.07 -0.38 -4.30
N ASP A 214 -28.47 -1.15 -3.28
CA ASP A 214 -28.41 -0.73 -1.89
C ASP A 214 -27.16 -1.33 -1.22
N TYR A 215 -26.29 -0.46 -0.69
CA TYR A 215 -25.01 -0.80 -0.11
C TYR A 215 -24.91 -0.41 1.36
N ASN A 216 -24.06 -1.13 2.11
CA ASN A 216 -23.60 -0.68 3.42
C ASN A 216 -22.41 0.26 3.22
N PHE A 217 -22.62 1.57 3.36
CA PHE A 217 -21.52 2.53 3.29
C PHE A 217 -20.88 2.72 4.67
N ILE A 218 -19.56 2.63 4.71
CA ILE A 218 -18.76 2.72 5.93
C ILE A 218 -17.71 3.81 5.75
N ILE A 219 -17.67 4.79 6.64
CA ILE A 219 -16.59 5.79 6.68
C ILE A 219 -15.50 5.27 7.58
N HIS A 220 -14.32 5.06 7.01
CA HIS A 220 -13.07 4.74 7.69
C HIS A 220 -12.24 6.03 7.86
N CYS A 221 -11.65 6.24 9.02
CA CYS A 221 -10.77 7.39 9.28
C CYS A 221 -9.65 7.01 10.27
N SER A 222 -8.60 7.81 10.30
CA SER A 222 -7.65 7.83 11.42
C SER A 222 -8.21 8.63 12.59
N VAL A 223 -7.57 8.51 13.76
CA VAL A 223 -7.99 9.27 14.96
C VAL A 223 -7.94 10.78 14.69
N GLU A 224 -6.93 11.24 13.97
CA GLU A 224 -6.75 12.65 13.61
C GLU A 224 -7.81 13.16 12.60
N GLU A 225 -8.49 12.25 11.92
CA GLU A 225 -9.45 12.55 10.85
C GLU A 225 -10.92 12.31 11.24
N GLU A 226 -11.20 12.03 12.52
CA GLU A 226 -12.56 11.75 12.99
C GLU A 226 -13.55 12.87 12.70
N GLN A 227 -13.12 14.14 12.83
CA GLN A 227 -14.01 15.28 12.53
C GLN A 227 -14.37 15.28 11.04
N LEU A 228 -13.41 15.01 10.16
CA LEU A 228 -13.66 14.90 8.71
C LEU A 228 -14.67 13.79 8.39
N ALA A 229 -14.59 12.66 9.11
CA ALA A 229 -15.53 11.55 8.95
C ALA A 229 -16.95 11.93 9.41
N ARG A 230 -17.07 12.66 10.52
CA ARG A 230 -18.37 13.21 10.99
C ARG A 230 -18.95 14.21 9.99
N ASP A 231 -18.13 15.12 9.46
CA ASP A 231 -18.55 16.11 8.48
C ASP A 231 -19.04 15.45 7.19
N LEU A 232 -18.32 14.40 6.72
CA LEU A 232 -18.77 13.61 5.58
C LEU A 232 -20.13 12.94 5.85
N LYS A 233 -20.31 12.33 7.03
CA LYS A 233 -21.58 11.71 7.39
C LYS A 233 -22.74 12.73 7.37
N ILE A 234 -22.50 13.95 7.85
CA ILE A 234 -23.50 15.03 7.86
C ILE A 234 -23.83 15.50 6.43
N SER A 235 -22.84 15.56 5.54
CA SER A 235 -23.02 15.99 4.15
C SER A 235 -23.78 14.98 3.28
N ILE A 236 -23.79 13.71 3.69
CA ILE A 236 -24.51 12.65 3.00
C ILE A 236 -25.98 12.66 3.44
N ASP A 237 -26.87 12.57 2.45
CA ASP A 237 -28.31 12.61 2.64
C ASP A 237 -28.80 11.58 3.67
N LYS A 238 -29.81 11.94 4.45
CA LYS A 238 -30.44 11.07 5.47
C LYS A 238 -30.96 9.75 4.91
N ASP A 239 -31.21 9.72 3.60
CA ASP A 239 -31.68 8.52 2.92
C ASP A 239 -30.61 7.46 2.64
N VAL A 240 -29.32 7.78 2.78
CA VAL A 240 -28.21 6.82 2.60
C VAL A 240 -27.81 6.24 3.94
N THR A 241 -27.92 4.91 4.09
CA THR A 241 -27.44 4.21 5.29
C THR A 241 -25.92 4.24 5.34
N ILE A 242 -25.36 5.05 6.22
CA ILE A 242 -23.92 5.19 6.40
C ILE A 242 -23.52 5.06 7.87
N ARG A 243 -22.40 4.39 8.13
CA ARG A 243 -21.81 4.26 9.46
C ARG A 243 -20.41 4.83 9.47
N VAL A 244 -20.01 5.42 10.58
CA VAL A 244 -18.61 5.79 10.86
C VAL A 244 -18.08 4.75 11.81
N ILE A 245 -16.97 4.11 11.45
CA ILE A 245 -16.31 3.17 12.35
C ILE A 245 -15.42 3.92 13.34
N GLU A 246 -15.25 3.32 14.52
CA GLU A 246 -14.33 3.85 15.52
C GLU A 246 -12.90 3.94 14.96
N ALA A 247 -12.28 5.10 15.12
CA ALA A 247 -10.89 5.30 14.73
C ALA A 247 -9.97 4.71 15.78
N LYS A 248 -9.05 3.84 15.36
CA LYS A 248 -8.02 3.23 16.24
C LYS A 248 -6.65 3.38 15.62
N GLN A 249 -5.65 3.67 16.47
CA GLN A 249 -4.24 3.72 16.07
C GLN A 249 -3.66 2.30 15.99
N SER A 250 -4.26 1.43 15.18
CA SER A 250 -3.77 0.06 14.98
C SER A 250 -3.85 -0.33 13.52
N ILE A 251 -2.74 -0.73 12.97
CA ILE A 251 -2.65 -1.28 11.61
C ILE A 251 -3.41 -2.59 11.51
N LEU A 252 -3.37 -3.45 12.52
CA LEU A 252 -4.09 -4.72 12.52
C LEU A 252 -5.60 -4.50 12.51
N TYR A 253 -6.10 -3.50 13.26
CA TYR A 253 -7.51 -3.12 13.21
C TYR A 253 -7.92 -2.62 11.82
N MET A 254 -7.09 -1.77 11.21
CA MET A 254 -7.30 -1.30 9.84
C MET A 254 -7.30 -2.45 8.84
N LEU A 255 -6.33 -3.37 8.91
CA LEU A 255 -6.24 -4.55 8.06
C LEU A 255 -7.47 -5.44 8.20
N LYS A 256 -7.90 -5.72 9.46
CA LYS A 256 -9.11 -6.49 9.75
C LYS A 256 -10.32 -5.88 9.04
N ASN A 257 -10.53 -4.57 9.18
CA ASN A 257 -11.66 -3.87 8.57
C ASN A 257 -11.57 -3.84 7.04
N ILE A 258 -10.40 -3.56 6.46
CA ILE A 258 -10.24 -3.55 5.00
C ILE A 258 -10.41 -4.96 4.42
N SER A 259 -10.04 -6.02 5.15
CA SER A 259 -10.15 -7.40 4.66
C SER A 259 -11.59 -7.84 4.39
N ILE A 260 -12.58 -7.23 5.05
CA ILE A 260 -14.01 -7.59 4.91
C ILE A 260 -14.75 -6.73 3.87
N CYS A 261 -14.16 -5.64 3.37
CA CYS A 261 -14.85 -4.77 2.41
C CYS A 261 -14.94 -5.42 1.02
N ASP A 262 -16.01 -5.08 0.31
CA ASP A 262 -16.16 -5.44 -1.10
C ASP A 262 -15.49 -4.41 -2.02
N MET A 263 -15.47 -3.12 -1.60
CA MET A 263 -14.81 -2.04 -2.31
C MET A 263 -14.26 -1.00 -1.33
N PHE A 264 -13.11 -0.42 -1.65
CA PHE A 264 -12.46 0.65 -0.91
C PHE A 264 -12.28 1.89 -1.78
N ILE A 265 -12.84 3.03 -1.39
CA ILE A 265 -12.86 4.29 -2.13
C ILE A 265 -12.08 5.36 -1.35
N ALA A 266 -10.99 5.88 -1.91
CA ALA A 266 -10.14 6.85 -1.22
C ALA A 266 -9.29 7.70 -2.17
N GLY A 267 -8.68 8.75 -1.65
CA GLY A 267 -7.50 9.36 -2.26
C GLY A 267 -6.29 8.44 -2.23
N SER A 268 -5.16 8.88 -2.82
CA SER A 268 -3.89 8.12 -2.82
C SER A 268 -3.28 8.11 -1.41
N THR A 269 -3.71 7.16 -0.58
CA THR A 269 -3.38 7.05 0.85
C THR A 269 -2.88 5.65 1.22
N GLY A 270 -2.29 5.51 2.41
CA GLY A 270 -1.86 4.21 2.94
C GLY A 270 -2.96 3.15 2.94
N PRO A 271 -4.16 3.44 3.50
CA PRO A 271 -5.30 2.52 3.49
C PRO A 271 -5.72 2.03 2.10
N LEU A 272 -5.70 2.91 1.08
CA LEU A 272 -5.98 2.51 -0.31
C LEU A 272 -4.97 1.48 -0.82
N HIS A 273 -3.68 1.67 -0.52
CA HIS A 273 -2.64 0.72 -0.92
C HIS A 273 -2.76 -0.60 -0.16
N ILE A 274 -3.15 -0.59 1.11
CA ILE A 274 -3.46 -1.82 1.88
C ILE A 274 -4.60 -2.59 1.23
N ALA A 275 -5.70 -1.90 0.86
CA ALA A 275 -6.81 -2.52 0.15
C ALA A 275 -6.35 -3.18 -1.17
N GLY A 276 -5.45 -2.51 -1.90
CA GLY A 276 -4.83 -3.07 -3.09
C GLY A 276 -3.98 -4.31 -2.81
N ALA A 277 -3.21 -4.33 -1.71
CA ALA A 277 -2.40 -5.49 -1.32
C ALA A 277 -3.24 -6.71 -0.90
N LEU A 278 -4.44 -6.48 -0.38
CA LEU A 278 -5.46 -7.50 -0.09
C LEU A 278 -6.29 -7.90 -1.32
N ASN A 279 -5.94 -7.40 -2.50
CA ASN A 279 -6.65 -7.59 -3.77
C ASN A 279 -8.14 -7.20 -3.73
N LYS A 280 -8.51 -6.23 -2.88
CA LYS A 280 -9.87 -5.68 -2.83
C LYS A 280 -10.13 -4.79 -4.05
N LYS A 281 -11.41 -4.60 -4.41
CA LYS A 281 -11.77 -3.62 -5.40
C LYS A 281 -11.45 -2.22 -4.88
N THR A 282 -10.65 -1.45 -5.61
CA THR A 282 -10.20 -0.12 -5.20
C THR A 282 -10.61 0.94 -6.19
N VAL A 283 -11.04 2.09 -5.65
CA VAL A 283 -11.29 3.32 -6.41
C VAL A 283 -10.39 4.40 -5.85
N GLY A 284 -9.40 4.80 -6.63
CA GLY A 284 -8.39 5.76 -6.22
C GLY A 284 -8.54 7.12 -6.92
N PHE A 285 -8.43 8.21 -6.14
CA PHE A 285 -8.41 9.58 -6.67
C PHE A 285 -7.00 10.15 -6.55
N TYR A 286 -6.48 10.68 -7.66
CA TYR A 286 -5.08 11.10 -7.77
C TYR A 286 -4.96 12.53 -8.30
N PRO A 287 -4.02 13.34 -7.76
CA PRO A 287 -3.77 14.67 -8.31
C PRO A 287 -3.15 14.59 -9.71
N SER A 288 -3.30 15.66 -10.49
CA SER A 288 -2.71 15.78 -11.83
C SER A 288 -1.22 16.14 -11.83
N LYS A 289 -0.57 16.24 -10.66
CA LYS A 289 0.85 16.55 -10.53
C LYS A 289 1.72 15.44 -11.11
N LYS A 290 2.71 15.77 -11.96
CA LYS A 290 3.58 14.81 -12.64
C LYS A 290 4.21 13.75 -11.72
N SER A 291 4.59 14.09 -10.50
CA SER A 291 5.19 13.16 -9.54
C SER A 291 4.18 12.32 -8.74
N SER A 292 2.87 12.58 -8.91
CA SER A 292 1.79 11.97 -8.12
C SER A 292 0.64 11.47 -9.00
N THR A 293 0.97 11.00 -10.21
CA THR A 293 -0.03 10.52 -11.18
C THR A 293 -0.70 9.22 -10.74
N SER A 294 -1.89 8.97 -11.25
CA SER A 294 -2.61 7.71 -11.08
C SER A 294 -1.82 6.51 -11.59
N LEU A 295 -1.06 6.66 -12.68
CA LEU A 295 -0.16 5.60 -13.15
C LEU A 295 0.91 5.26 -12.12
N ARG A 296 1.59 6.27 -11.57
CA ARG A 296 2.70 6.02 -10.64
C ARG A 296 2.24 5.40 -9.32
N TRP A 297 1.18 5.93 -8.75
CA TRP A 297 0.72 5.57 -7.41
C TRP A 297 -0.52 4.67 -7.41
N GLN A 298 -0.78 3.99 -8.54
CA GLN A 298 -1.84 2.99 -8.57
C GLN A 298 -1.58 1.87 -7.55
N THR A 299 -2.65 1.24 -7.12
CA THR A 299 -2.63 0.09 -6.22
C THR A 299 -2.08 -1.17 -6.90
N ILE A 300 -1.70 -2.18 -6.12
CA ILE A 300 -1.04 -3.41 -6.58
C ILE A 300 -1.99 -4.61 -6.74
N ASN A 301 -3.30 -4.40 -6.56
CA ASN A 301 -4.31 -5.42 -6.86
C ASN A 301 -4.37 -5.73 -8.37
N ASN A 302 -5.04 -6.80 -8.71
CA ASN A 302 -5.28 -7.18 -10.09
C ASN A 302 -5.91 -6.05 -10.89
N PHE A 303 -5.60 -5.99 -12.18
CA PHE A 303 -6.03 -4.87 -13.03
C PHE A 303 -7.55 -4.70 -13.04
N GLU A 304 -8.30 -5.80 -13.07
CA GLU A 304 -9.77 -5.82 -13.05
C GLU A 304 -10.37 -5.34 -11.72
N ASN A 305 -9.59 -5.28 -10.65
CA ASN A 305 -10.03 -4.85 -9.32
C ASN A 305 -9.70 -3.40 -8.97
N ARG A 306 -9.26 -2.58 -9.94
CA ARG A 306 -8.87 -1.20 -9.65
C ARG A 306 -9.40 -0.19 -10.66
N LEU A 307 -9.84 0.95 -10.14
CA LEU A 307 -10.13 2.16 -10.91
C LEU A 307 -9.30 3.32 -10.37
N SER A 308 -8.82 4.16 -11.28
CA SER A 308 -8.02 5.33 -10.94
C SER A 308 -8.56 6.55 -11.67
N PHE A 309 -8.95 7.57 -10.91
CA PHE A 309 -9.42 8.84 -11.44
C PHE A 309 -8.40 9.95 -11.18
N THR A 310 -8.07 10.70 -12.22
CA THR A 310 -7.11 11.80 -12.13
C THR A 310 -7.84 13.14 -12.12
N ASP A 311 -7.35 14.06 -11.30
CA ASP A 311 -7.84 15.43 -11.21
C ASP A 311 -7.89 16.12 -12.59
N MET A 312 -9.03 16.74 -12.91
CA MET A 312 -9.26 17.48 -14.15
C MET A 312 -8.53 18.85 -14.19
N LYS A 313 -7.52 19.07 -13.32
CA LYS A 313 -6.72 20.29 -13.24
C LYS A 313 -7.57 21.55 -13.01
N ASN A 314 -8.18 21.66 -11.87
CA ASN A 314 -8.78 22.90 -11.42
C ASN A 314 -7.89 23.63 -10.41
N ASN A 315 -8.16 24.92 -10.18
CA ASN A 315 -7.46 25.73 -9.17
C ASN A 315 -7.99 25.50 -7.74
N LYS A 316 -8.75 24.42 -7.51
CA LYS A 316 -9.35 24.09 -6.22
C LYS A 316 -8.37 23.32 -5.34
N ASN A 317 -8.57 23.35 -4.04
CA ASN A 317 -7.76 22.60 -3.07
C ASN A 317 -8.08 21.10 -3.00
N TYR A 318 -9.04 20.62 -3.78
CA TYR A 318 -9.47 19.22 -3.87
C TYR A 318 -9.46 18.71 -5.31
N ILE A 319 -9.44 17.39 -5.45
CA ILE A 319 -9.50 16.69 -6.73
C ILE A 319 -10.90 16.88 -7.32
N SER A 320 -10.97 17.20 -8.60
CA SER A 320 -12.22 17.32 -9.36
C SER A 320 -12.30 16.23 -10.42
N ILE A 321 -13.42 15.52 -10.46
CA ILE A 321 -13.70 14.45 -11.40
C ILE A 321 -15.10 14.63 -12.04
N ASP A 322 -15.33 13.98 -13.16
CA ASP A 322 -16.69 13.83 -13.71
C ASP A 322 -17.44 12.73 -12.94
N ILE A 323 -18.25 13.15 -11.97
CA ILE A 323 -18.99 12.25 -11.07
C ILE A 323 -19.88 11.29 -11.88
N LYS A 324 -20.63 11.76 -12.88
CA LYS A 324 -21.56 10.92 -13.66
C LYS A 324 -20.83 9.81 -14.39
N LYS A 325 -19.73 10.14 -15.07
CA LYS A 325 -18.89 9.17 -15.77
C LYS A 325 -18.21 8.20 -14.81
N SER A 326 -17.75 8.69 -13.67
CA SER A 326 -17.08 7.89 -12.63
C SER A 326 -18.04 6.88 -12.01
N LEU A 327 -19.29 7.27 -11.72
CA LEU A 327 -20.32 6.41 -11.15
C LEU A 327 -20.57 5.15 -11.98
N LEU A 328 -20.72 5.28 -13.31
CA LEU A 328 -20.93 4.14 -14.19
C LEU A 328 -19.77 3.14 -14.14
N GLN A 329 -18.53 3.64 -14.05
CA GLN A 329 -17.35 2.77 -13.94
C GLN A 329 -17.26 2.10 -12.57
N ILE A 330 -17.55 2.83 -11.49
CA ILE A 330 -17.54 2.31 -10.12
C ILE A 330 -18.63 1.24 -9.97
N GLN A 331 -19.84 1.49 -10.47
CA GLN A 331 -20.93 0.52 -10.49
C GLN A 331 -20.53 -0.76 -11.24
N LYS A 332 -19.95 -0.63 -12.43
CA LYS A 332 -19.48 -1.78 -13.20
C LYS A 332 -18.42 -2.57 -12.43
N LEU A 333 -17.48 -1.88 -11.76
CA LEU A 333 -16.46 -2.54 -10.96
C LEU A 333 -17.08 -3.33 -9.79
N ILE A 334 -18.03 -2.75 -9.04
CA ILE A 334 -18.59 -3.44 -7.87
C ILE A 334 -19.52 -4.60 -8.26
N SER A 335 -20.13 -4.53 -9.44
CA SER A 335 -21.02 -5.58 -9.97
C SER A 335 -20.29 -6.72 -10.66
N SER A 336 -19.02 -6.55 -11.04
CA SER A 336 -18.22 -7.65 -11.58
C SER A 336 -17.96 -8.70 -10.49
N ILE A 337 -18.12 -9.97 -10.86
CA ILE A 337 -17.89 -11.13 -9.96
C ILE A 337 -16.41 -11.42 -9.84
#